data_9cfd8b6054941a6515ca766f744ea4fc
#
_entry.id   9cfd8b6054941a6515ca766f744ea4fc
#
_cell.length_a   1.000
_cell.length_b   1.000
_cell.length_c   1.000
_cell.angle_alpha   90.00
_cell.angle_beta   90.00
_cell.angle_gamma   90.00
#
_symmetry.space_group_name_H-M   'P 1'
#
loop_
_entity.id
_entity.type
_entity.pdbx_description
1 polymer ?
#
loop_
_entity_poly.entity_id
_entity_poly.type
_entity_poly.pdbx_seq_one_letter_code
_entity_poly.pdbx_strand_id
1 'polypeptide(L)'
;MGKVHELNSQHFELINDNFVRDFAIGIHDSGITKNTEGTVIVRGVGGGSQKQYKKCWESGQRFYAIDTGYFGNTKHKTWHRITCNALQNMDNFIKRPVDRLELILQNTWKDIYKPITSGRKILICPPSDKIMNLFNQGTAKEWTDNVVSKLHTLTNRPIEIRMKPSRFDRVTTKTIQQALADDVHCLITYNSIAATEALMEGRPAISLGPNAASSICETSLENIENLRIPTKDEMYAFMTHLSYAQFTQPEMIDGTAWKILQGELE
;
A
#
# COMPACT_ATOMS: atom_id res chain seq x y z
N MET A 1 12.13 -19.34 -6.40
CA MET A 1 12.99 -19.10 -5.23
C MET A 1 13.53 -17.70 -5.38
N GLY A 2 13.76 -16.94 -4.35
CA GLY A 2 14.45 -15.66 -4.48
C GLY A 2 13.71 -14.39 -4.10
N LYS A 3 12.47 -14.51 -3.60
CA LYS A 3 11.71 -13.37 -3.05
C LYS A 3 11.47 -13.47 -1.55
N VAL A 4 12.14 -14.40 -0.89
CA VAL A 4 12.01 -14.69 0.54
C VAL A 4 13.39 -14.97 1.09
N HIS A 5 13.72 -14.37 2.22
CA HIS A 5 14.96 -14.60 2.96
C HIS A 5 14.68 -14.60 4.45
N GLU A 6 15.26 -15.55 5.18
CA GLU A 6 15.28 -15.58 6.64
C GLU A 6 16.60 -15.00 7.15
N LEU A 7 16.51 -14.06 8.08
CA LEU A 7 17.66 -13.25 8.53
C LEU A 7 18.77 -14.00 9.28
N ASN A 8 18.64 -15.31 9.46
CA ASN A 8 19.69 -16.15 10.08
C ASN A 8 20.87 -16.46 9.14
N SER A 9 20.78 -16.10 7.85
CA SER A 9 21.82 -16.38 6.85
C SER A 9 22.67 -15.14 6.59
N GLN A 10 24.00 -15.31 6.67
CA GLN A 10 24.96 -14.25 6.29
C GLN A 10 25.34 -14.32 4.79
N HIS A 11 24.75 -15.24 4.01
CA HIS A 11 25.06 -15.43 2.60
C HIS A 11 24.13 -14.60 1.71
N PHE A 12 24.22 -13.27 1.77
CA PHE A 12 23.38 -12.35 1.01
C PHE A 12 23.54 -12.47 -0.50
N GLU A 13 24.72 -12.88 -0.97
CA GLU A 13 25.02 -13.06 -2.40
C GLU A 13 24.14 -14.13 -3.07
N LEU A 14 23.63 -15.10 -2.31
CA LEU A 14 22.75 -16.16 -2.79
C LEU A 14 21.29 -15.72 -2.89
N ILE A 15 20.94 -14.51 -2.43
CA ILE A 15 19.58 -14.01 -2.47
C ILE A 15 19.28 -13.50 -3.89
N ASN A 16 18.33 -14.15 -4.55
CA ASN A 16 17.99 -13.95 -5.96
C ASN A 16 16.99 -12.81 -6.22
N ASP A 17 16.79 -11.91 -5.24
CA ASP A 17 15.98 -10.69 -5.37
C ASP A 17 16.76 -9.52 -4.78
N ASN A 18 17.08 -8.55 -5.61
CA ASN A 18 17.95 -7.42 -5.22
C ASN A 18 17.40 -6.65 -4.02
N PHE A 19 16.09 -6.39 -3.96
CA PHE A 19 15.52 -5.61 -2.85
C PHE A 19 15.53 -6.37 -1.52
N VAL A 20 15.28 -7.68 -1.57
CA VAL A 20 15.37 -8.55 -0.39
C VAL A 20 16.82 -8.62 0.10
N ARG A 21 17.77 -8.81 -0.84
CA ARG A 21 19.20 -8.83 -0.54
C ARG A 21 19.68 -7.52 0.06
N ASP A 22 19.35 -6.42 -0.59
CA ASP A 22 19.83 -5.08 -0.24
C ASP A 22 19.28 -4.66 1.13
N PHE A 23 18.03 -4.99 1.42
CA PHE A 23 17.44 -4.75 2.74
C PHE A 23 18.08 -5.65 3.82
N ALA A 24 18.39 -6.92 3.52
CA ALA A 24 19.08 -7.82 4.43
C ALA A 24 20.52 -7.35 4.75
N ILE A 25 21.24 -6.82 3.75
CA ILE A 25 22.56 -6.17 3.93
C ILE A 25 22.43 -4.99 4.89
N GLY A 26 21.51 -4.07 4.64
CA GLY A 26 21.34 -2.90 5.50
C GLY A 26 20.93 -3.24 6.93
N ILE A 27 20.13 -4.29 7.15
CA ILE A 27 19.84 -4.80 8.50
C ILE A 27 21.11 -5.25 9.18
N HIS A 28 21.91 -6.07 8.53
CA HIS A 28 23.19 -6.56 9.07
C HIS A 28 24.14 -5.40 9.38
N ASP A 29 24.37 -4.50 8.43
CA ASP A 29 25.35 -3.42 8.54
C ASP A 29 24.92 -2.30 9.50
N SER A 30 23.61 -2.21 9.81
CA SER A 30 23.10 -1.28 10.82
C SER A 30 23.58 -1.57 12.23
N GLY A 31 23.98 -2.82 12.50
CA GLY A 31 24.35 -3.30 13.85
C GLY A 31 23.16 -3.45 14.81
N ILE A 32 21.92 -3.15 14.37
CA ILE A 32 20.72 -3.27 15.20
C ILE A 32 20.18 -4.70 15.09
N THR A 33 20.32 -5.47 16.17
CA THR A 33 19.87 -6.88 16.24
C THR A 33 18.44 -7.06 16.75
N LYS A 34 17.81 -5.99 17.24
CA LYS A 34 16.42 -6.01 17.68
C LYS A 34 15.52 -6.49 16.55
N ASN A 35 14.64 -7.45 16.82
CA ASN A 35 13.66 -7.98 15.86
C ASN A 35 14.25 -8.70 14.63
N THR A 36 15.50 -9.16 14.67
CA THR A 36 16.11 -9.84 13.52
C THR A 36 15.96 -11.36 13.58
N GLU A 37 16.08 -11.97 14.78
CA GLU A 37 16.07 -13.42 14.92
C GLU A 37 14.75 -14.04 14.44
N GLY A 38 14.87 -15.05 13.56
CA GLY A 38 13.71 -15.75 12.97
C GLY A 38 12.82 -14.91 12.07
N THR A 39 13.20 -13.65 11.79
CA THR A 39 12.43 -12.75 10.94
C THR A 39 12.63 -13.07 9.46
N VAL A 40 11.58 -12.95 8.67
CA VAL A 40 11.59 -13.23 7.23
C VAL A 40 11.35 -11.96 6.43
N ILE A 41 12.12 -11.78 5.36
CA ILE A 41 11.89 -10.71 4.37
C ILE A 41 11.20 -11.33 3.16
N VAL A 42 10.07 -10.75 2.74
CA VAL A 42 9.26 -11.26 1.62
C VAL A 42 8.97 -10.12 0.64
N ARG A 43 9.14 -10.36 -0.66
CA ARG A 43 8.81 -9.36 -1.69
C ARG A 43 7.65 -9.77 -2.58
N GLY A 44 6.69 -8.83 -2.73
CA GLY A 44 5.50 -8.96 -3.59
C GLY A 44 4.58 -10.10 -3.16
N VAL A 45 3.49 -10.31 -3.90
CA VAL A 45 2.40 -11.25 -3.55
C VAL A 45 2.26 -12.41 -4.55
N GLY A 46 3.31 -12.80 -5.22
CA GLY A 46 3.26 -13.86 -6.23
C GLY A 46 4.02 -15.12 -5.84
N GLY A 47 3.59 -16.28 -6.36
CA GLY A 47 4.33 -17.54 -6.22
C GLY A 47 4.64 -17.95 -4.78
N GLY A 48 5.91 -18.17 -4.47
CA GLY A 48 6.37 -18.58 -3.13
C GLY A 48 6.09 -17.59 -2.02
N SER A 49 5.97 -16.28 -2.35
CA SER A 49 5.68 -15.23 -1.35
C SER A 49 4.34 -15.46 -0.65
N GLN A 50 3.30 -15.90 -1.35
CA GLN A 50 1.99 -16.18 -0.74
C GLN A 50 2.06 -17.29 0.31
N LYS A 51 2.78 -18.38 0.00
CA LYS A 51 2.98 -19.49 0.95
C LYS A 51 3.71 -19.01 2.20
N GLN A 52 4.70 -18.14 2.02
CA GLN A 52 5.47 -17.61 3.15
C GLN A 52 4.64 -16.68 4.01
N TYR A 53 3.82 -15.78 3.45
CA TYR A 53 2.89 -14.96 4.24
C TYR A 53 1.93 -15.80 5.07
N LYS A 54 1.31 -16.83 4.45
CA LYS A 54 0.40 -17.74 5.17
C LYS A 54 1.14 -18.45 6.31
N LYS A 55 2.33 -19.00 6.05
CA LYS A 55 3.16 -19.63 7.08
C LYS A 55 3.46 -18.67 8.24
N CYS A 56 3.88 -17.43 7.94
CA CYS A 56 4.19 -16.45 8.97
C CYS A 56 2.94 -16.08 9.81
N TRP A 57 1.78 -15.86 9.17
CA TRP A 57 0.55 -15.57 9.89
C TRP A 57 0.08 -16.73 10.77
N GLU A 58 0.16 -17.97 10.27
CA GLU A 58 -0.23 -19.19 11.01
C GLU A 58 0.70 -19.46 12.21
N SER A 59 1.99 -19.20 12.06
CA SER A 59 3.01 -19.46 13.09
C SER A 59 3.30 -18.27 14.03
N GLY A 60 2.77 -17.07 13.72
CA GLY A 60 3.15 -15.85 14.42
C GLY A 60 4.60 -15.38 14.12
N GLN A 61 5.26 -15.97 13.10
CA GLN A 61 6.61 -15.59 12.71
C GLN A 61 6.62 -14.17 12.14
N ARG A 62 7.53 -13.34 12.65
CA ARG A 62 7.70 -11.97 12.16
C ARG A 62 8.18 -11.96 10.72
N PHE A 63 7.61 -11.05 9.92
CA PHE A 63 8.09 -10.81 8.56
C PHE A 63 8.05 -9.33 8.20
N TYR A 64 8.90 -8.95 7.25
CA TYR A 64 8.84 -7.67 6.55
C TYR A 64 8.45 -7.90 5.10
N ALA A 65 7.39 -7.21 4.67
CA ALA A 65 6.91 -7.26 3.30
C ALA A 65 7.42 -6.06 2.51
N ILE A 66 8.09 -6.31 1.39
CA ILE A 66 8.56 -5.28 0.45
C ILE A 66 7.65 -5.26 -0.77
N ASP A 67 7.09 -4.11 -1.12
CA ASP A 67 6.32 -3.92 -2.37
C ASP A 67 6.47 -2.47 -2.88
N THR A 68 5.82 -2.15 -4.00
CA THR A 68 5.78 -0.79 -4.54
C THR A 68 5.28 0.20 -3.48
N GLY A 69 5.94 1.36 -3.35
CA GLY A 69 5.57 2.41 -2.41
C GLY A 69 4.15 2.95 -2.62
N TYR A 70 3.66 3.66 -1.63
CA TYR A 70 2.29 4.21 -1.63
C TYR A 70 2.13 5.34 -2.64
N PHE A 71 3.14 6.20 -2.76
CA PHE A 71 3.15 7.39 -3.62
C PHE A 71 4.58 7.79 -4.02
N GLY A 72 4.73 8.83 -4.85
CA GLY A 72 6.02 9.32 -5.34
C GLY A 72 6.61 8.53 -6.50
N ASN A 73 6.00 7.41 -6.88
CA ASN A 73 6.45 6.60 -8.01
C ASN A 73 5.86 7.11 -9.33
N THR A 74 6.74 7.32 -10.30
CA THR A 74 6.39 7.62 -11.69
C THR A 74 6.63 6.38 -12.57
N LYS A 75 7.15 6.57 -13.78
CA LYS A 75 7.56 5.49 -14.69
C LYS A 75 8.63 4.60 -14.05
N HIS A 76 9.54 5.19 -13.27
CA HIS A 76 10.56 4.49 -12.51
C HIS A 76 10.06 4.27 -11.09
N LYS A 77 10.13 3.02 -10.61
CA LYS A 77 9.75 2.67 -9.24
C LYS A 77 10.94 2.93 -8.32
N THR A 78 11.03 4.14 -7.80
CA THR A 78 12.08 4.57 -6.88
C THR A 78 11.76 4.18 -5.43
N TRP A 79 10.46 4.32 -5.05
CA TRP A 79 10.01 4.12 -3.68
C TRP A 79 9.36 2.76 -3.51
N HIS A 80 9.76 2.07 -2.44
CA HIS A 80 9.22 0.77 -2.04
C HIS A 80 8.76 0.85 -0.59
N ARG A 81 7.55 0.40 -0.30
CA ARG A 81 7.10 0.26 1.07
C ARG A 81 7.72 -0.97 1.71
N ILE A 82 8.01 -0.87 2.99
CA ILE A 82 8.42 -1.99 3.84
C ILE A 82 7.48 -1.98 5.05
N THR A 83 6.78 -3.09 5.27
CA THR A 83 5.77 -3.21 6.32
C THR A 83 6.03 -4.43 7.18
N CYS A 84 5.81 -4.34 8.49
CA CYS A 84 5.98 -5.42 9.43
C CYS A 84 4.66 -6.18 9.62
N ASN A 85 4.69 -7.51 9.48
CA ASN A 85 3.57 -8.44 9.70
C ASN A 85 2.28 -8.17 8.88
N ALA A 86 2.32 -7.26 7.94
CA ALA A 86 1.22 -6.87 7.07
C ALA A 86 1.70 -6.60 5.65
N LEU A 87 0.78 -6.55 4.67
CA LEU A 87 1.11 -6.15 3.29
C LEU A 87 1.06 -4.64 3.09
N GLN A 88 0.39 -3.94 3.99
CA GLN A 88 0.31 -2.49 4.02
C GLN A 88 0.36 -2.03 5.47
N ASN A 89 0.87 -0.83 5.71
CA ASN A 89 0.89 -0.24 7.04
C ASN A 89 -0.55 0.10 7.45
N MET A 90 -1.06 -0.58 8.47
CA MET A 90 -2.42 -0.46 8.98
C MET A 90 -2.48 0.02 10.42
N ASP A 91 -1.31 0.29 11.01
CA ASP A 91 -1.20 0.69 12.42
C ASP A 91 -1.71 2.11 12.66
N ASN A 92 -1.96 2.44 13.92
CA ASN A 92 -2.28 3.79 14.33
C ASN A 92 -1.19 4.76 13.88
N PHE A 93 -1.61 5.91 13.33
CA PHE A 93 -0.65 6.88 12.83
C PHE A 93 0.16 7.47 13.97
N ILE A 94 1.47 7.35 13.84
CA ILE A 94 2.42 8.05 14.66
C ILE A 94 2.62 9.43 14.03
N LYS A 95 2.59 10.49 14.82
CA LYS A 95 2.93 11.84 14.34
C LYS A 95 4.39 11.83 13.88
N ARG A 96 4.61 12.15 12.62
CA ARG A 96 5.92 12.17 11.97
C ARG A 96 6.21 13.56 11.42
N PRO A 97 7.48 13.98 11.30
CA PRO A 97 7.88 15.15 10.55
C PRO A 97 7.41 15.09 9.08
N VAL A 98 7.31 16.24 8.44
CA VAL A 98 6.84 16.35 7.04
C VAL A 98 7.96 16.14 6.02
N ASP A 99 9.20 16.22 6.46
CA ASP A 99 10.42 16.20 5.64
C ASP A 99 10.48 15.05 4.61
N ARG A 100 10.19 13.82 5.03
CA ARG A 100 10.16 12.67 4.11
C ARG A 100 9.02 12.76 3.11
N LEU A 101 7.85 13.27 3.49
CA LEU A 101 6.73 13.44 2.59
C LEU A 101 7.07 14.46 1.51
N GLU A 102 7.63 15.61 1.90
CA GLU A 102 8.04 16.66 0.97
C GLU A 102 9.20 16.21 0.07
N LEU A 103 10.16 15.45 0.62
CA LEU A 103 11.22 14.81 -0.17
C LEU A 103 10.68 13.88 -1.25
N ILE A 104 9.73 13.01 -0.89
CA ILE A 104 9.16 12.01 -1.81
C ILE A 104 8.35 12.70 -2.92
N LEU A 105 7.54 13.68 -2.57
CA LEU A 105 6.62 14.35 -3.50
C LEU A 105 7.24 15.59 -4.16
N GLN A 106 8.41 16.02 -3.69
CA GLN A 106 9.14 17.22 -4.19
C GLN A 106 8.28 18.50 -4.16
N ASN A 107 7.42 18.61 -3.15
CA ASN A 107 6.48 19.71 -2.94
C ASN A 107 6.24 19.93 -1.46
N THR A 108 5.84 21.15 -1.07
CA THR A 108 5.46 21.46 0.29
C THR A 108 4.10 20.84 0.66
N TRP A 109 3.85 20.63 1.94
CA TRP A 109 2.54 20.12 2.40
C TRP A 109 1.36 20.98 1.93
N LYS A 110 1.53 22.27 1.85
CA LYS A 110 0.47 23.18 1.37
C LYS A 110 0.05 22.91 -0.06
N ASP A 111 1.01 22.56 -0.91
CA ASP A 111 0.79 22.26 -2.32
C ASP A 111 0.30 20.82 -2.54
N ILE A 112 0.67 19.91 -1.63
CA ILE A 112 0.30 18.50 -1.69
C ILE A 112 -1.17 18.27 -1.29
N TYR A 113 -1.64 18.98 -0.24
CA TYR A 113 -2.96 18.76 0.29
C TYR A 113 -4.07 19.22 -0.64
N LYS A 114 -4.96 18.29 -1.00
CA LYS A 114 -6.19 18.56 -1.74
C LYS A 114 -7.40 18.35 -0.84
N PRO A 115 -8.29 19.33 -0.66
CA PRO A 115 -9.56 19.14 0.04
C PRO A 115 -10.37 18.01 -0.59
N ILE A 116 -10.93 17.13 0.23
CA ILE A 116 -11.71 16.02 -0.27
C ILE A 116 -13.08 16.50 -0.73
N THR A 117 -13.41 16.21 -1.97
CA THR A 117 -14.67 16.53 -2.65
C THR A 117 -15.27 15.30 -3.27
N SER A 118 -16.61 15.26 -3.34
CA SER A 118 -17.37 14.15 -3.90
C SER A 118 -18.03 14.55 -5.20
N GLY A 119 -17.96 13.68 -6.20
CA GLY A 119 -18.65 13.80 -7.49
C GLY A 119 -19.90 12.92 -7.56
N ARG A 120 -20.22 12.39 -8.75
CA ARG A 120 -21.42 11.61 -8.99
C ARG A 120 -21.19 10.11 -9.12
N LYS A 121 -20.10 9.66 -9.78
CA LYS A 121 -19.90 8.26 -10.13
C LYS A 121 -19.01 7.53 -9.11
N ILE A 122 -19.29 6.26 -8.92
CA ILE A 122 -18.48 5.35 -8.12
C ILE A 122 -17.42 4.72 -9.02
N LEU A 123 -16.15 4.78 -8.61
CA LEU A 123 -15.03 4.14 -9.30
C LEU A 123 -14.60 2.89 -8.54
N ILE A 124 -14.86 1.71 -9.09
CA ILE A 124 -14.39 0.45 -8.49
C ILE A 124 -13.02 0.08 -9.08
N CYS A 125 -12.04 -0.12 -8.23
CA CYS A 125 -10.71 -0.65 -8.56
C CYS A 125 -10.57 -2.06 -7.99
N PRO A 126 -10.89 -3.13 -8.78
CA PRO A 126 -10.85 -4.49 -8.31
C PRO A 126 -9.48 -4.94 -7.83
N PRO A 127 -9.41 -5.86 -6.86
CA PRO A 127 -8.17 -6.53 -6.48
C PRO A 127 -7.67 -7.45 -7.62
N SER A 128 -6.47 -8.01 -7.46
CA SER A 128 -6.04 -9.12 -8.31
C SER A 128 -6.43 -10.46 -7.69
N ASP A 129 -6.58 -11.52 -8.52
CA ASP A 129 -6.81 -12.88 -8.01
C ASP A 129 -5.72 -13.35 -7.04
N LYS A 130 -4.49 -12.87 -7.21
CA LYS A 130 -3.39 -13.15 -6.26
C LYS A 130 -3.69 -12.67 -4.84
N ILE A 131 -4.30 -11.51 -4.73
CA ILE A 131 -4.71 -10.93 -3.45
C ILE A 131 -5.92 -11.68 -2.89
N MET A 132 -6.91 -11.93 -3.73
CA MET A 132 -8.10 -12.67 -3.31
C MET A 132 -7.74 -14.07 -2.79
N ASN A 133 -6.87 -14.80 -3.51
CA ASN A 133 -6.35 -16.10 -3.09
C ASN A 133 -5.53 -16.03 -1.79
N LEU A 134 -4.74 -14.98 -1.60
CA LEU A 134 -3.96 -14.79 -0.38
C LEU A 134 -4.86 -14.65 0.85
N PHE A 135 -5.97 -13.92 0.71
CA PHE A 135 -6.93 -13.69 1.79
C PHE A 135 -8.12 -14.66 1.80
N ASN A 136 -8.12 -15.70 0.94
CA ASN A 136 -9.18 -16.70 0.80
C ASN A 136 -10.57 -16.07 0.51
N GLN A 137 -10.63 -15.06 -0.35
CA GLN A 137 -11.82 -14.26 -0.69
C GLN A 137 -12.43 -14.59 -2.07
N GLY A 138 -12.14 -15.77 -2.63
CA GLY A 138 -12.61 -16.15 -3.97
C GLY A 138 -11.79 -15.52 -5.09
N THR A 139 -12.45 -15.07 -6.15
CA THR A 139 -11.84 -14.43 -7.31
C THR A 139 -12.09 -12.93 -7.36
N ALA A 140 -11.25 -12.19 -8.09
CA ALA A 140 -11.46 -10.76 -8.32
C ALA A 140 -12.80 -10.46 -9.02
N LYS A 141 -13.23 -11.36 -9.91
CA LYS A 141 -14.52 -11.24 -10.61
C LYS A 141 -15.69 -11.38 -9.64
N GLU A 142 -15.71 -12.46 -8.84
CA GLU A 142 -16.76 -12.67 -7.83
C GLU A 142 -16.85 -11.51 -6.85
N TRP A 143 -15.72 -11.03 -6.36
CA TRP A 143 -15.68 -9.85 -5.49
C TRP A 143 -16.30 -8.63 -6.17
N THR A 144 -15.92 -8.37 -7.42
CA THR A 144 -16.43 -7.21 -8.17
C THR A 144 -17.94 -7.32 -8.39
N ASP A 145 -18.44 -8.48 -8.81
CA ASP A 145 -19.87 -8.74 -9.05
C ASP A 145 -20.67 -8.56 -7.76
N ASN A 146 -20.17 -9.05 -6.64
CA ASN A 146 -20.78 -8.89 -5.31
C ASN A 146 -20.86 -7.41 -4.88
N VAL A 147 -19.77 -6.66 -5.06
CA VAL A 147 -19.73 -5.21 -4.75
C VAL A 147 -20.72 -4.45 -5.62
N VAL A 148 -20.76 -4.69 -6.93
CA VAL A 148 -21.70 -4.05 -7.87
C VAL A 148 -23.14 -4.38 -7.49
N SER A 149 -23.44 -5.66 -7.23
CA SER A 149 -24.78 -6.11 -6.83
C SER A 149 -25.24 -5.44 -5.54
N LYS A 150 -24.36 -5.35 -4.56
CA LYS A 150 -24.66 -4.68 -3.28
C LYS A 150 -24.88 -3.17 -3.49
N LEU A 151 -24.05 -2.51 -4.28
CA LEU A 151 -24.20 -1.08 -4.57
C LEU A 151 -25.54 -0.75 -5.23
N HIS A 152 -26.04 -1.59 -6.13
CA HIS A 152 -27.36 -1.38 -6.76
C HIS A 152 -28.52 -1.43 -5.76
N THR A 153 -28.33 -2.00 -4.57
CA THR A 153 -29.33 -1.95 -3.47
C THR A 153 -29.20 -0.71 -2.60
N LEU A 154 -28.09 0.02 -2.66
CA LEU A 154 -27.76 1.12 -1.77
C LEU A 154 -27.79 2.49 -2.45
N THR A 155 -27.59 2.54 -3.77
CA THR A 155 -27.46 3.81 -4.49
C THR A 155 -27.84 3.67 -5.97
N ASN A 156 -28.25 4.79 -6.58
CA ASN A 156 -28.49 4.91 -8.02
C ASN A 156 -27.33 5.57 -8.77
N ARG A 157 -26.18 5.75 -8.14
CA ARG A 157 -25.01 6.39 -8.75
C ARG A 157 -24.45 5.54 -9.89
N PRO A 158 -23.97 6.17 -10.98
CA PRO A 158 -23.25 5.45 -12.03
C PRO A 158 -22.01 4.74 -11.47
N ILE A 159 -21.78 3.52 -11.90
CA ILE A 159 -20.62 2.69 -11.49
C ILE A 159 -19.68 2.53 -12.68
N GLU A 160 -18.41 2.85 -12.48
CA GLU A 160 -17.33 2.57 -13.43
C GLU A 160 -16.37 1.57 -12.80
N ILE A 161 -16.05 0.50 -13.55
CA ILE A 161 -15.07 -0.50 -13.12
C ILE A 161 -13.75 -0.24 -13.85
N ARG A 162 -12.69 0.05 -13.09
CA ARG A 162 -11.36 0.29 -13.62
C ARG A 162 -10.44 -0.89 -13.31
N MET A 163 -10.27 -1.76 -14.29
CA MET A 163 -9.29 -2.84 -14.19
C MET A 163 -7.85 -2.28 -14.21
N LYS A 164 -6.96 -2.89 -13.42
CA LYS A 164 -5.54 -2.56 -13.49
C LYS A 164 -5.02 -2.92 -14.88
N PRO A 165 -4.49 -1.97 -15.67
CA PRO A 165 -3.99 -2.28 -17.00
C PRO A 165 -2.82 -3.26 -16.95
N SER A 166 -2.71 -4.12 -17.94
CA SER A 166 -1.54 -4.98 -18.13
C SER A 166 -0.27 -4.13 -18.30
N ARG A 167 0.89 -4.76 -18.18
CA ARG A 167 2.16 -4.03 -18.38
C ARG A 167 2.29 -3.47 -19.81
N PHE A 168 1.63 -4.09 -20.77
CA PHE A 168 1.66 -3.70 -22.18
C PHE A 168 0.68 -2.57 -22.52
N ASP A 169 -0.45 -2.50 -21.79
CA ASP A 169 -1.53 -1.54 -22.06
C ASP A 169 -1.42 -0.23 -21.27
N ARG A 170 -0.40 -0.08 -20.41
CA ARG A 170 -0.26 1.10 -19.52
C ARG A 170 -0.08 2.42 -20.25
N VAL A 171 0.41 2.39 -21.48
CA VAL A 171 0.66 3.61 -22.27
C VAL A 171 -0.62 4.18 -22.85
N THR A 172 -1.63 3.34 -23.09
CA THR A 172 -2.90 3.72 -23.75
C THR A 172 -4.06 3.90 -22.78
N THR A 173 -3.89 3.52 -21.50
CA THR A 173 -4.97 3.56 -20.52
C THR A 173 -4.86 4.82 -19.66
N LYS A 174 -6.01 5.45 -19.35
CA LYS A 174 -6.07 6.56 -18.37
C LYS A 174 -5.32 6.19 -17.09
N THR A 175 -4.51 7.09 -16.57
CA THR A 175 -3.89 6.93 -15.24
C THR A 175 -4.97 6.91 -14.16
N ILE A 176 -4.61 6.48 -12.94
CA ILE A 176 -5.56 6.53 -11.83
C ILE A 176 -5.95 7.97 -11.51
N GLN A 177 -5.01 8.91 -11.58
CA GLN A 177 -5.23 10.33 -11.36
C GLN A 177 -6.22 10.92 -12.38
N GLN A 178 -6.08 10.56 -13.66
CA GLN A 178 -7.03 10.96 -14.71
C GLN A 178 -8.43 10.38 -14.49
N ALA A 179 -8.52 9.13 -13.99
CA ALA A 179 -9.81 8.52 -13.67
C ALA A 179 -10.47 9.18 -12.46
N LEU A 180 -9.68 9.54 -11.43
CA LEU A 180 -10.16 10.22 -10.22
C LEU A 180 -10.60 11.66 -10.48
N ALA A 181 -10.04 12.34 -11.47
CA ALA A 181 -10.45 13.69 -11.86
C ALA A 181 -11.82 13.75 -12.54
N ASP A 182 -12.36 12.61 -13.00
CA ASP A 182 -13.57 12.51 -13.81
C ASP A 182 -14.84 12.30 -12.96
N ASP A 183 -15.23 13.32 -12.20
CA ASP A 183 -16.48 13.41 -11.43
C ASP A 183 -16.73 12.21 -10.48
N VAL A 184 -15.66 11.73 -9.82
CA VAL A 184 -15.74 10.57 -8.92
C VAL A 184 -16.35 10.95 -7.57
N HIS A 185 -17.40 10.21 -7.17
CA HIS A 185 -18.00 10.27 -5.84
C HIS A 185 -17.09 9.64 -4.80
N CYS A 186 -16.68 8.40 -5.04
CA CYS A 186 -15.67 7.71 -4.24
C CYS A 186 -14.99 6.62 -5.06
N LEU A 187 -13.81 6.21 -4.61
CA LEU A 187 -13.13 5.02 -5.09
C LEU A 187 -13.39 3.85 -4.14
N ILE A 188 -13.72 2.66 -4.68
CA ILE A 188 -13.90 1.43 -3.90
C ILE A 188 -12.83 0.42 -4.31
N THR A 189 -12.17 -0.17 -3.32
CA THR A 189 -11.19 -1.24 -3.56
C THR A 189 -11.17 -2.24 -2.39
N TYR A 190 -10.51 -3.39 -2.58
CA TYR A 190 -10.27 -4.34 -1.49
C TYR A 190 -9.03 -3.91 -0.67
N ASN A 191 -7.84 -3.93 -1.29
CA ASN A 191 -6.58 -3.59 -0.61
C ASN A 191 -5.57 -2.88 -1.52
N SER A 192 -6.02 -2.20 -2.57
CA SER A 192 -5.12 -1.48 -3.45
C SER A 192 -4.66 -0.15 -2.83
N ILE A 193 -3.42 0.26 -3.14
CA ILE A 193 -2.93 1.61 -2.86
C ILE A 193 -3.78 2.70 -3.55
N ALA A 194 -4.67 2.31 -4.48
CA ALA A 194 -5.60 3.22 -5.12
C ALA A 194 -6.50 3.98 -4.12
N ALA A 195 -6.77 3.42 -2.93
CA ALA A 195 -7.46 4.14 -1.87
C ALA A 195 -6.63 5.33 -1.35
N THR A 196 -5.33 5.12 -1.12
CA THR A 196 -4.39 6.20 -0.77
C THR A 196 -4.30 7.24 -1.89
N GLU A 197 -4.18 6.79 -3.15
CA GLU A 197 -4.15 7.67 -4.32
C GLU A 197 -5.44 8.51 -4.45
N ALA A 198 -6.61 7.92 -4.16
CA ALA A 198 -7.87 8.65 -4.17
C ALA A 198 -7.90 9.76 -3.12
N LEU A 199 -7.51 9.46 -1.87
CA LEU A 199 -7.45 10.45 -0.79
C LEU A 199 -6.46 11.58 -1.14
N MET A 200 -5.31 11.27 -1.72
CA MET A 200 -4.33 12.26 -2.19
C MET A 200 -4.88 13.15 -3.32
N GLU A 201 -5.69 12.59 -4.20
CA GLU A 201 -6.37 13.33 -5.27
C GLU A 201 -7.64 14.06 -4.79
N GLY A 202 -7.88 14.11 -3.49
CA GLY A 202 -9.04 14.79 -2.90
C GLY A 202 -10.37 14.08 -3.20
N ARG A 203 -10.36 12.73 -3.28
CA ARG A 203 -11.56 11.92 -3.46
C ARG A 203 -11.75 10.96 -2.28
N PRO A 204 -13.00 10.79 -1.80
CA PRO A 204 -13.30 9.78 -0.79
C PRO A 204 -12.93 8.38 -1.26
N ALA A 205 -12.63 7.48 -0.32
CA ALA A 205 -12.35 6.08 -0.61
C ALA A 205 -13.14 5.16 0.32
N ILE A 206 -13.43 3.94 -0.18
CA ILE A 206 -13.91 2.81 0.60
C ILE A 206 -12.92 1.67 0.42
N SER A 207 -12.40 1.13 1.52
CA SER A 207 -11.52 -0.04 1.51
C SER A 207 -12.19 -1.22 2.21
N LEU A 208 -12.54 -2.26 1.45
CA LEU A 208 -13.29 -3.43 1.94
C LEU A 208 -12.40 -4.55 2.47
N GLY A 209 -11.09 -4.34 2.51
CA GLY A 209 -10.10 -5.30 3.02
C GLY A 209 -8.93 -4.60 3.71
N PRO A 210 -7.93 -5.37 4.18
CA PRO A 210 -6.77 -4.80 4.87
C PRO A 210 -6.02 -3.78 4.00
N ASN A 211 -6.02 -2.51 4.39
CA ASN A 211 -5.47 -1.39 3.61
C ASN A 211 -4.90 -0.31 4.52
N ALA A 212 -3.83 0.34 4.12
CA ALA A 212 -3.27 1.46 4.87
C ALA A 212 -4.29 2.60 5.09
N ALA A 213 -5.16 2.85 4.10
CA ALA A 213 -6.18 3.89 4.18
C ALA A 213 -7.38 3.54 5.08
N SER A 214 -7.53 2.28 5.53
CA SER A 214 -8.73 1.83 6.29
C SER A 214 -8.98 2.63 7.58
N SER A 215 -7.93 3.20 8.16
CA SER A 215 -8.03 4.01 9.39
C SER A 215 -8.57 5.42 9.17
N ILE A 216 -8.55 5.94 7.93
CA ILE A 216 -9.02 7.30 7.60
C ILE A 216 -10.06 7.35 6.48
N CYS A 217 -10.39 6.23 5.86
CA CYS A 217 -11.45 6.13 4.87
C CYS A 217 -12.64 5.31 5.39
N GLU A 218 -13.67 5.18 4.56
CA GLU A 218 -14.80 4.31 4.84
C GLU A 218 -14.43 2.84 4.62
N THR A 219 -15.02 1.92 5.40
CA THR A 219 -14.76 0.47 5.32
C THR A 219 -16.01 -0.36 5.04
N SER A 220 -17.16 0.28 4.86
CA SER A 220 -18.44 -0.37 4.57
C SER A 220 -19.14 0.27 3.38
N LEU A 221 -19.79 -0.53 2.53
CA LEU A 221 -20.62 -0.05 1.43
C LEU A 221 -21.92 0.60 1.93
N GLU A 222 -22.38 0.25 3.13
CA GLU A 222 -23.63 0.79 3.70
C GLU A 222 -23.60 2.32 3.84
N ASN A 223 -22.41 2.88 3.97
CA ASN A 223 -22.20 4.32 4.11
C ASN A 223 -21.94 5.04 2.78
N ILE A 224 -22.28 4.42 1.64
CA ILE A 224 -21.94 4.95 0.31
C ILE A 224 -22.44 6.39 0.08
N GLU A 225 -23.57 6.77 0.66
CA GLU A 225 -24.11 8.13 0.56
C GLU A 225 -23.69 9.04 1.72
N ASN A 226 -23.06 8.49 2.76
CA ASN A 226 -22.57 9.24 3.94
C ASN A 226 -21.14 8.84 4.29
N LEU A 227 -20.21 9.10 3.36
CA LEU A 227 -18.82 8.68 3.44
C LEU A 227 -18.07 9.40 4.56
N ARG A 228 -17.18 8.68 5.22
CA ARG A 228 -16.17 9.29 6.09
C ARG A 228 -15.23 10.18 5.26
N ILE A 229 -15.16 11.43 5.64
CA ILE A 229 -14.24 12.41 5.05
C ILE A 229 -13.16 12.74 6.09
N PRO A 230 -11.90 12.35 5.87
CA PRO A 230 -10.84 12.70 6.80
C PRO A 230 -10.59 14.21 6.85
N THR A 231 -10.27 14.69 8.02
CA THR A 231 -9.84 16.07 8.22
C THR A 231 -8.46 16.32 7.60
N LYS A 232 -8.08 17.59 7.46
CA LYS A 232 -6.74 17.98 7.00
C LYS A 232 -5.64 17.42 7.92
N ASP A 233 -5.87 17.38 9.22
CA ASP A 233 -4.90 16.89 10.20
C ASP A 233 -4.78 15.35 10.15
N GLU A 234 -5.90 14.63 9.96
CA GLU A 234 -5.86 13.19 9.71
C GLU A 234 -5.10 12.87 8.41
N MET A 235 -5.35 13.61 7.34
CA MET A 235 -4.62 13.47 6.07
C MET A 235 -3.13 13.76 6.25
N TYR A 236 -2.77 14.79 7.00
CA TYR A 236 -1.38 15.10 7.31
C TYR A 236 -0.70 13.96 8.06
N ALA A 237 -1.31 13.50 9.16
CA ALA A 237 -0.78 12.40 9.96
C ALA A 237 -0.64 11.11 9.15
N PHE A 238 -1.64 10.78 8.31
CA PHE A 238 -1.62 9.63 7.42
C PHE A 238 -0.47 9.69 6.41
N MET A 239 -0.37 10.79 5.68
CA MET A 239 0.61 10.93 4.62
C MET A 239 2.05 10.95 5.16
N THR A 240 2.29 11.67 6.27
CA THR A 240 3.61 11.68 6.91
C THR A 240 3.96 10.32 7.48
N HIS A 241 3.02 9.62 8.11
CA HIS A 241 3.24 8.26 8.60
C HIS A 241 3.62 7.30 7.47
N LEU A 242 2.90 7.30 6.35
CA LEU A 242 3.21 6.44 5.20
C LEU A 242 4.55 6.79 4.54
N SER A 243 4.98 8.05 4.58
CA SER A 243 6.28 8.46 4.03
C SER A 243 7.46 7.80 4.77
N TYR A 244 7.30 7.53 6.06
CA TYR A 244 8.27 6.81 6.89
C TYR A 244 8.17 5.28 6.78
N ALA A 245 7.23 4.76 6.01
CA ALA A 245 7.08 3.34 5.71
C ALA A 245 7.50 2.99 4.27
N GLN A 246 8.09 3.93 3.51
CA GLN A 246 8.60 3.67 2.16
C GLN A 246 9.99 4.26 1.95
N PHE A 247 10.81 3.53 1.19
CA PHE A 247 12.25 3.71 1.10
C PHE A 247 12.74 3.53 -0.33
N THR A 248 13.86 4.16 -0.63
CA THR A 248 14.65 3.90 -1.83
C THR A 248 15.53 2.66 -1.64
N GLN A 249 16.04 2.11 -2.73
CA GLN A 249 17.00 1.00 -2.66
C GLN A 249 18.31 1.39 -1.95
N PRO A 250 18.92 2.58 -2.17
CA PRO A 250 20.06 3.02 -1.35
C PRO A 250 19.77 3.04 0.15
N GLU A 251 18.61 3.54 0.60
CA GLU A 251 18.24 3.54 2.02
C GLU A 251 18.04 2.13 2.59
N MET A 252 17.73 1.14 1.75
CA MET A 252 17.70 -0.26 2.17
C MET A 252 19.12 -0.79 2.40
N ILE A 253 20.07 -0.47 1.49
CA ILE A 253 21.45 -0.97 1.54
C ILE A 253 22.23 -0.36 2.70
N ASP A 254 22.09 0.95 2.97
CA ASP A 254 22.87 1.67 3.98
C ASP A 254 22.29 1.54 5.42
N GLY A 255 21.19 0.79 5.57
CA GLY A 255 20.55 0.53 6.84
C GLY A 255 19.62 1.65 7.34
N THR A 256 19.47 2.76 6.61
CA THR A 256 18.55 3.85 6.95
C THR A 256 17.11 3.34 7.10
N ALA A 257 16.65 2.52 6.13
CA ALA A 257 15.33 1.91 6.19
C ALA A 257 15.12 1.10 7.48
N TRP A 258 16.10 0.29 7.87
CA TRP A 258 16.00 -0.51 9.09
C TRP A 258 15.97 0.35 10.35
N LYS A 259 16.83 1.35 10.45
CA LYS A 259 16.87 2.29 11.60
C LYS A 259 15.54 3.00 11.80
N ILE A 260 14.95 3.51 10.73
CA ILE A 260 13.63 4.17 10.75
C ILE A 260 12.54 3.18 11.21
N LEU A 261 12.52 1.96 10.65
CA LEU A 261 11.55 0.93 11.02
C LEU A 261 11.68 0.44 12.48
N GLN A 262 12.85 0.56 13.09
CA GLN A 262 13.08 0.25 14.49
C GLN A 262 12.85 1.45 15.43
N GLY A 263 12.59 2.64 14.90
CA GLY A 263 12.39 3.89 15.66
C GLY A 263 13.70 4.50 16.17
N GLU A 264 14.84 4.19 15.53
CA GLU A 264 16.16 4.71 15.89
C GLU A 264 16.48 6.02 15.13
N LEU A 265 15.73 6.33 14.07
CA LEU A 265 15.78 7.57 13.30
C LEU A 265 14.36 8.11 13.14
N GLU A 266 14.19 9.38 13.44
CA GLU A 266 12.95 10.15 13.21
C GLU A 266 13.18 11.22 12.14
#